data_5489293295825e40389e2a01728b3ec1
#
_entry.id   5489293295825e40389e2a01728b3ec1
#
_cell.length_a   1.000
_cell.length_b   1.000
_cell.length_c   1.000
_cell.angle_alpha   90.00
_cell.angle_beta   90.00
_cell.angle_gamma   90.00
#
_symmetry.space_group_name_H-M   'P 1'
#
loop_
_entity.id
_entity.type
_entity.pdbx_description
1 polymer ?
#
loop_
_entity_poly.entity_id
_entity_poly.type
_entity_poly.pdbx_seq_one_letter_code
_entity_poly.pdbx_strand_id
1 'polypeptide(L)'
;MKSTALGAENIIFISDAHEKFYYEKLQEVRYQDVYHKALCYCLGINGDTRKNADRIYNFKTGSVKTKCLHEGWQTSGSLKVVRMAFNLYCNSTPSVWDYEDAEEQVNECRQYTVEDIFCCAYAPYFWQAIQIRYPEYTG
;
A
#
# COMPACT_ATOMS: atom_id res chain seq x y z
N MET A 1 4.66 -1.12 27.25
CA MET A 1 4.65 -0.91 26.61
C MET A 1 5.00 -0.59 26.15
N LYS A 2 5.14 -0.72 25.90
CA LYS A 2 5.44 -0.39 25.22
C LYS A 2 5.21 0.29 24.47
N SER A 3 4.89 0.70 24.11
CA SER A 3 4.63 1.28 23.34
C SER A 3 4.91 1.82 22.65
N THR A 4 4.95 2.24 22.71
CA THR A 4 5.24 2.83 21.98
C THR A 4 5.80 2.77 21.02
N ALA A 5 6.34 2.73 21.36
CA ALA A 5 7.02 2.47 20.31
C ALA A 5 6.56 1.35 19.69
N LEU A 6 5.51 1.41 19.80
CA LEU A 6 4.91 0.51 19.25
C LEU A 6 5.49 0.14 18.01
N GLY A 7 5.61 0.94 17.22
CA GLY A 7 6.02 0.76 16.00
C GLY A 7 6.85 -0.44 15.66
N ALA A 8 8.10 -0.21 15.49
CA ALA A 8 8.98 -1.15 14.88
C ALA A 8 9.00 -2.50 15.55
N GLU A 9 8.86 -2.52 16.85
CA GLU A 9 8.99 -3.74 17.60
C GLU A 9 7.84 -4.72 17.38
N ASN A 10 6.70 -4.21 16.93
CA ASN A 10 5.51 -5.00 16.80
C ASN A 10 5.02 -5.21 15.38
N ILE A 11 5.81 -4.78 14.40
CA ILE A 11 5.43 -4.93 13.00
C ILE A 11 5.77 -6.34 12.52
N ILE A 12 4.78 -7.00 11.91
CA ILE A 12 5.02 -8.29 11.28
C ILE A 12 5.32 -8.08 9.79
N PHE A 13 6.13 -8.96 9.24
CA PHE A 13 6.49 -8.92 7.82
C PHE A 13 6.27 -10.30 7.21
N ILE A 14 5.88 -10.33 5.93
CA ILE A 14 5.64 -11.60 5.24
C ILE A 14 6.95 -12.31 4.91
N SER A 15 8.06 -11.58 4.85
CA SER A 15 9.36 -12.14 4.49
C SER A 15 10.47 -11.19 4.93
N ASP A 16 11.71 -11.68 4.90
CA ASP A 16 12.87 -10.82 5.14
C ASP A 16 12.99 -9.74 4.09
N ALA A 17 12.63 -10.06 2.84
CA ALA A 17 12.65 -9.09 1.76
C ALA A 17 11.66 -7.95 2.00
N HIS A 18 10.50 -8.27 2.59
CA HIS A 18 9.50 -7.26 2.95
C HIS A 18 10.05 -6.30 3.99
N GLU A 19 10.65 -6.85 5.04
CA GLU A 19 11.21 -6.04 6.11
C GLU A 19 12.31 -5.13 5.61
N LYS A 20 13.24 -5.68 4.82
CA LYS A 20 14.34 -4.91 4.25
C LYS A 20 13.84 -3.79 3.37
N PHE A 21 12.89 -4.10 2.49
CA PHE A 21 12.29 -3.11 1.59
C PHE A 21 11.67 -1.95 2.38
N TYR A 22 10.91 -2.29 3.43
CA TYR A 22 10.22 -1.29 4.23
C TYR A 22 11.21 -0.27 4.81
N TYR A 23 12.26 -0.76 5.47
CA TYR A 23 13.22 0.14 6.10
C TYR A 23 14.07 0.90 5.08
N GLU A 24 14.42 0.27 3.97
CA GLU A 24 15.18 0.96 2.92
C GLU A 24 14.36 2.07 2.27
N LYS A 25 13.09 1.80 1.97
CA LYS A 25 12.26 2.81 1.30
C LYS A 25 11.91 3.96 2.22
N LEU A 26 11.85 3.73 3.53
CA LEU A 26 11.64 4.82 4.47
C LEU A 26 12.76 5.85 4.43
N GLN A 27 13.94 5.48 3.97
CA GLN A 27 15.06 6.42 3.81
C GLN A 27 14.91 7.28 2.56
N GLU A 28 14.05 6.87 1.61
CA GLU A 28 13.87 7.56 0.34
C GLU A 28 12.67 8.50 0.32
N VAL A 29 11.71 8.30 1.22
CA VAL A 29 10.52 9.14 1.22
C VAL A 29 10.80 10.51 1.83
N ARG A 30 9.96 11.49 1.47
CA ARG A 30 10.12 12.87 1.91
C ARG A 30 9.87 13.03 3.41
N TYR A 31 8.93 12.29 3.96
CA TYR A 31 8.57 12.34 5.36
C TYR A 31 8.30 10.95 5.87
N GLN A 32 8.77 10.63 7.07
CA GLN A 32 8.51 9.31 7.67
C GLN A 32 7.27 9.37 8.56
N ASP A 33 6.18 9.83 8.00
CA ASP A 33 4.89 9.90 8.69
C ASP A 33 4.08 8.62 8.45
N VAL A 34 2.90 8.54 9.05
CA VAL A 34 2.09 7.32 8.96
C VAL A 34 1.64 7.01 7.54
N TYR A 35 1.48 8.04 6.70
CA TYR A 35 1.09 7.84 5.29
C TYR A 35 2.20 7.13 4.52
N HIS A 36 3.41 7.63 4.63
CA HIS A 36 4.56 7.04 3.92
C HIS A 36 4.93 5.68 4.49
N LYS A 37 4.80 5.50 5.81
CA LYS A 37 5.07 4.20 6.42
C LYS A 37 4.10 3.14 5.92
N ALA A 38 2.81 3.47 5.86
CA ALA A 38 1.82 2.52 5.36
C ALA A 38 2.05 2.19 3.88
N LEU A 39 2.38 3.19 3.07
CA LEU A 39 2.69 2.99 1.65
C LEU A 39 3.88 2.04 1.49
N CYS A 40 5.00 2.34 2.14
CA CYS A 40 6.21 1.52 2.03
C CYS A 40 5.97 0.10 2.53
N TYR A 41 5.21 -0.04 3.60
CA TYR A 41 4.89 -1.36 4.12
C TYR A 41 4.08 -2.17 3.11
N CYS A 42 3.04 -1.57 2.53
CA CYS A 42 2.21 -2.26 1.54
C CYS A 42 3.02 -2.69 0.32
N LEU A 43 3.79 -1.77 -0.24
CA LEU A 43 4.55 -2.08 -1.46
C LEU A 43 5.58 -3.18 -1.24
N GLY A 44 5.99 -3.39 0.00
CA GLY A 44 6.96 -4.44 0.32
C GLY A 44 6.36 -5.83 0.43
N ILE A 45 5.03 -5.97 0.50
CA ILE A 45 4.38 -7.26 0.72
C ILE A 45 4.61 -8.23 -0.43
N ASN A 46 4.59 -7.73 -1.66
CA ASN A 46 4.61 -8.57 -2.88
C ASN A 46 5.90 -8.34 -3.66
N GLY A 47 6.47 -9.43 -4.20
CA GLY A 47 7.74 -9.33 -4.93
C GLY A 47 7.67 -8.45 -6.16
N ASP A 48 6.54 -8.50 -6.87
CA ASP A 48 6.39 -7.70 -8.09
C ASP A 48 6.22 -6.21 -7.76
N THR A 49 5.54 -5.88 -6.66
CA THR A 49 5.42 -4.47 -6.26
C THR A 49 6.76 -3.94 -5.76
N ARG A 50 7.58 -4.78 -5.10
CA ARG A 50 8.93 -4.36 -4.71
C ARG A 50 9.79 -4.02 -5.94
N LYS A 51 9.76 -4.90 -6.95
CA LYS A 51 10.55 -4.68 -8.16
C LYS A 51 10.11 -3.47 -8.94
N ASN A 52 8.83 -3.15 -8.89
CA ASN A 52 8.24 -2.10 -9.71
C ASN A 52 7.81 -0.89 -8.89
N ALA A 53 8.42 -0.70 -7.71
CA ALA A 53 8.01 0.38 -6.80
C ALA A 53 8.09 1.75 -7.46
N ASP A 54 9.08 1.98 -8.30
CA ASP A 54 9.22 3.28 -8.98
C ASP A 54 8.15 3.49 -10.06
N ARG A 55 7.50 2.43 -10.50
CA ARG A 55 6.37 2.55 -11.44
C ARG A 55 5.06 2.83 -10.71
N ILE A 56 5.05 2.63 -9.40
CA ILE A 56 3.86 2.80 -8.56
C ILE A 56 3.87 4.18 -7.90
N TYR A 57 5.02 4.62 -7.48
CA TYR A 57 5.14 5.82 -6.63
C TYR A 57 6.44 6.56 -6.96
N ASN A 58 6.33 7.90 -7.01
CA ASN A 58 7.51 8.74 -7.19
C ASN A 58 8.03 9.16 -5.81
N PHE A 59 9.15 8.56 -5.38
CA PHE A 59 9.69 8.79 -4.05
C PHE A 59 10.24 10.22 -3.86
N LYS A 60 10.52 10.92 -4.95
CA LYS A 60 11.01 12.30 -4.89
C LYS A 60 9.88 13.30 -4.75
N THR A 61 8.82 13.14 -5.53
CA THR A 61 7.71 14.09 -5.56
C THR A 61 6.58 13.72 -4.62
N GLY A 62 6.49 12.45 -4.23
CA GLY A 62 5.41 11.97 -3.36
C GLY A 62 4.11 11.70 -4.07
N SER A 63 4.14 11.54 -5.40
CA SER A 63 2.92 11.30 -6.17
C SER A 63 2.78 9.83 -6.54
N VAL A 64 1.54 9.33 -6.53
CA VAL A 64 1.22 7.98 -6.97
C VAL A 64 1.06 7.96 -8.49
N LYS A 65 1.31 6.79 -9.08
CA LYS A 65 1.27 6.61 -10.53
C LYS A 65 0.20 5.57 -10.85
N THR A 66 -1.03 6.01 -11.03
CA THR A 66 -2.15 5.09 -11.22
C THR A 66 -2.05 4.26 -12.49
N LYS A 67 -1.28 4.72 -13.48
CA LYS A 67 -1.06 3.97 -14.71
C LYS A 67 -0.48 2.58 -14.46
N CYS A 68 0.22 2.40 -13.34
CA CYS A 68 0.84 1.11 -13.02
C CYS A 68 -0.19 -0.02 -12.96
N LEU A 69 -1.45 0.31 -12.65
CA LEU A 69 -2.50 -0.70 -12.54
C LEU A 69 -2.82 -1.39 -13.87
N HIS A 70 -2.41 -0.78 -14.99
CA HIS A 70 -2.67 -1.32 -16.31
C HIS A 70 -1.42 -1.92 -16.96
N GLU A 71 -0.33 -2.02 -16.21
CA GLU A 71 0.93 -2.54 -16.75
C GLU A 71 0.97 -4.06 -16.71
N GLY A 72 1.73 -4.63 -17.63
CA GLY A 72 1.72 -6.08 -17.83
C GLY A 72 2.33 -6.92 -16.71
N TRP A 73 3.10 -6.29 -15.81
CA TRP A 73 3.71 -7.02 -14.70
C TRP A 73 2.72 -7.30 -13.57
N GLN A 74 1.55 -6.66 -13.58
CA GLN A 74 0.57 -6.82 -12.51
C GLN A 74 -0.05 -8.21 -12.49
N THR A 75 -0.34 -8.69 -11.28
CA THR A 75 -1.09 -9.92 -11.04
C THR A 75 -2.29 -9.55 -10.16
N SER A 76 -3.20 -10.49 -9.92
CA SER A 76 -4.34 -10.22 -9.06
C SER A 76 -3.87 -9.81 -7.65
N GLY A 77 -2.81 -10.46 -7.15
CA GLY A 77 -2.28 -10.14 -5.84
C GLY A 77 -1.60 -8.78 -5.79
N SER A 78 -0.78 -8.46 -6.79
CA SER A 78 -0.10 -7.18 -6.81
C SER A 78 -1.07 -6.01 -6.96
N LEU A 79 -2.16 -6.20 -7.72
CA LEU A 79 -3.19 -5.18 -7.86
C LEU A 79 -3.84 -4.83 -6.53
N LYS A 80 -4.09 -5.84 -5.68
CA LYS A 80 -4.66 -5.60 -4.35
C LYS A 80 -3.68 -4.81 -3.47
N VAL A 81 -2.40 -5.17 -3.53
CA VAL A 81 -1.36 -4.48 -2.77
C VAL A 81 -1.29 -3.00 -3.17
N VAL A 82 -1.29 -2.73 -4.47
CA VAL A 82 -1.17 -1.35 -4.96
C VAL A 82 -2.39 -0.53 -4.56
N ARG A 83 -3.60 -1.09 -4.71
CA ARG A 83 -4.81 -0.35 -4.34
C ARG A 83 -4.88 -0.11 -2.84
N MET A 84 -4.45 -1.09 -2.02
CA MET A 84 -4.39 -0.87 -0.58
C MET A 84 -3.43 0.28 -0.26
N ALA A 85 -2.25 0.27 -0.86
CA ALA A 85 -1.25 1.31 -0.66
C ALA A 85 -1.81 2.68 -1.05
N PHE A 86 -2.46 2.78 -2.20
CA PHE A 86 -3.04 4.03 -2.68
C PHE A 86 -4.12 4.54 -1.72
N ASN A 87 -4.98 3.63 -1.25
CA ASN A 87 -6.07 4.03 -0.37
C ASN A 87 -5.54 4.60 0.94
N LEU A 88 -4.57 3.94 1.55
CA LEU A 88 -4.01 4.39 2.81
C LEU A 88 -3.19 5.67 2.68
N TYR A 89 -2.50 5.82 1.55
CA TYR A 89 -1.65 6.99 1.33
C TYR A 89 -2.46 8.22 0.90
N CYS A 90 -3.41 8.03 -0.02
CA CYS A 90 -4.18 9.13 -0.61
C CYS A 90 -5.48 9.41 0.13
N ASN A 91 -5.91 8.54 1.04
CA ASN A 91 -7.24 8.61 1.68
C ASN A 91 -8.37 8.62 0.65
N SER A 92 -8.16 7.92 -0.47
CA SER A 92 -9.13 7.94 -1.55
C SER A 92 -8.91 6.75 -2.48
N THR A 93 -9.55 6.80 -3.63
CA THR A 93 -9.48 5.78 -4.66
C THR A 93 -8.99 6.41 -5.96
N PRO A 94 -7.70 6.78 -6.02
CA PRO A 94 -7.21 7.68 -7.09
C PRO A 94 -7.38 7.14 -8.50
N SER A 95 -7.31 5.82 -8.70
CA SER A 95 -7.41 5.26 -10.05
C SER A 95 -8.82 5.34 -10.63
N VAL A 96 -9.83 5.62 -9.80
CA VAL A 96 -11.20 5.80 -10.28
C VAL A 96 -11.26 6.96 -11.29
N TRP A 97 -10.46 7.99 -11.05
CA TRP A 97 -10.49 9.19 -11.87
C TRP A 97 -9.80 9.03 -13.23
N ASP A 98 -9.15 7.86 -13.45
CA ASP A 98 -8.57 7.56 -14.76
C ASP A 98 -9.63 7.21 -15.79
N TYR A 99 -10.84 6.91 -15.35
CA TYR A 99 -11.94 6.49 -16.22
C TYR A 99 -12.94 7.64 -16.37
N GLU A 100 -13.48 7.81 -17.58
CA GLU A 100 -14.50 8.82 -17.85
C GLU A 100 -15.92 8.26 -17.76
N ASP A 101 -16.06 6.98 -18.03
CA ASP A 101 -17.36 6.31 -18.00
C ASP A 101 -17.77 5.98 -16.56
N ALA A 102 -19.01 6.35 -16.21
CA ALA A 102 -19.50 6.16 -14.85
C ALA A 102 -19.50 4.69 -14.41
N GLU A 103 -19.82 3.77 -15.31
CA GLU A 103 -19.85 2.35 -14.98
C GLU A 103 -18.43 1.85 -14.68
N GLU A 104 -17.46 2.28 -15.46
CA GLU A 104 -16.07 1.91 -15.22
C GLU A 104 -15.57 2.50 -13.91
N GLN A 105 -15.97 3.71 -13.57
CA GLN A 105 -15.60 4.33 -12.29
C GLN A 105 -16.14 3.52 -11.12
N VAL A 106 -17.41 3.09 -11.21
CA VAL A 106 -18.02 2.27 -10.15
C VAL A 106 -17.29 0.93 -10.03
N ASN A 107 -16.95 0.31 -11.15
CA ASN A 107 -16.21 -0.96 -11.13
C ASN A 107 -14.84 -0.80 -10.49
N GLU A 108 -14.16 0.30 -10.76
CA GLU A 108 -12.86 0.55 -10.14
C GLU A 108 -13.01 0.80 -8.65
N CYS A 109 -14.04 1.55 -8.22
CA CYS A 109 -14.33 1.76 -6.80
C CYS A 109 -14.48 0.44 -6.06
N ARG A 110 -15.15 -0.53 -6.67
CA ARG A 110 -15.38 -1.84 -6.04
C ARG A 110 -14.08 -2.57 -5.72
N GLN A 111 -13.03 -2.31 -6.51
CA GLN A 111 -11.72 -2.93 -6.28
C GLN A 111 -11.04 -2.42 -5.02
N TYR A 112 -11.51 -1.30 -4.47
CA TYR A 112 -10.96 -0.71 -3.24
C TYR A 112 -11.72 -1.14 -1.99
N THR A 113 -12.78 -1.92 -2.12
CA THR A 113 -13.57 -2.33 -0.95
C THR A 113 -12.80 -3.32 -0.08
N VAL A 114 -13.18 -3.38 1.19
CA VAL A 114 -12.60 -4.35 2.12
C VAL A 114 -12.81 -5.77 1.58
N GLU A 115 -14.00 -6.04 1.05
CA GLU A 115 -14.33 -7.33 0.45
C GLU A 115 -13.29 -7.72 -0.61
N ASP A 116 -13.01 -6.83 -1.54
CA ASP A 116 -12.12 -7.12 -2.65
C ASP A 116 -10.65 -7.21 -2.22
N ILE A 117 -10.24 -6.31 -1.35
CA ILE A 117 -8.84 -6.25 -0.94
C ILE A 117 -8.47 -7.37 0.03
N PHE A 118 -9.35 -7.65 1.01
CA PHE A 118 -9.00 -8.59 2.09
C PHE A 118 -9.25 -10.06 1.77
N CYS A 119 -9.92 -10.37 0.65
CA CYS A 119 -10.19 -11.77 0.30
C CYS A 119 -8.96 -12.40 -0.37
N CYS A 120 -7.83 -12.46 0.36
CA CYS A 120 -6.60 -13.06 -0.15
C CYS A 120 -5.65 -13.35 1.01
N ALA A 121 -4.54 -14.02 0.70
CA ALA A 121 -3.56 -14.41 1.70
C ALA A 121 -2.81 -13.22 2.32
N TYR A 122 -2.89 -12.05 1.70
CA TYR A 122 -2.22 -10.86 2.24
C TYR A 122 -3.01 -10.17 3.35
N ALA A 123 -4.22 -10.62 3.66
CA ALA A 123 -5.08 -9.96 4.63
C ALA A 123 -4.40 -9.62 5.97
N PRO A 124 -3.62 -10.53 6.59
CA PRO A 124 -2.95 -10.20 7.86
C PRO A 124 -2.00 -9.00 7.72
N TYR A 125 -1.37 -8.87 6.56
CA TYR A 125 -0.42 -7.78 6.31
C TYR A 125 -1.15 -6.49 5.95
N PHE A 126 -2.29 -6.57 5.29
CA PHE A 126 -3.14 -5.40 5.08
C PHE A 126 -3.65 -4.87 6.41
N TRP A 127 -4.00 -5.77 7.35
CA TRP A 127 -4.38 -5.34 8.68
C TRP A 127 -3.23 -4.63 9.40
N GLN A 128 -2.01 -5.17 9.27
CA GLN A 128 -0.83 -4.52 9.83
C GLN A 128 -0.64 -3.13 9.21
N ALA A 129 -0.86 -2.99 7.90
CA ALA A 129 -0.74 -1.69 7.23
C ALA A 129 -1.74 -0.67 7.81
N ILE A 130 -2.97 -1.11 8.10
CA ILE A 130 -3.97 -0.26 8.74
C ILE A 130 -3.51 0.18 10.13
N GLN A 131 -2.90 -0.74 10.88
CA GLN A 131 -2.39 -0.41 12.21
C GLN A 131 -1.26 0.61 12.14
N ILE A 132 -0.39 0.50 11.14
CA ILE A 132 0.68 1.48 10.93
C ILE A 132 0.09 2.84 10.57
N ARG A 133 -0.95 2.85 9.74
CA ARG A 133 -1.60 4.09 9.27
C ARG A 133 -2.40 4.77 10.36
N TYR A 134 -3.05 3.98 11.23
CA TYR A 134 -3.97 4.48 12.26
C TYR A 134 -3.60 3.94 13.64
N PRO A 135 -2.40 4.26 14.16
CA PRO A 135 -1.97 3.67 15.43
C PRO A 135 -2.85 4.05 16.62
N GLU A 136 -3.43 5.27 16.60
CA GLU A 136 -4.27 5.71 17.72
C GLU A 136 -5.60 4.96 17.78
N TYR A 137 -6.02 4.32 16.71
CA TYR A 137 -7.32 3.66 16.64
C TYR A 137 -7.26 2.14 16.64
N THR A 138 -6.08 1.58 16.47
CA THR A 138 -5.91 0.12 16.31
C THR A 138 -5.02 -0.49 17.38
N GLY A 139 -4.37 0.33 18.12
CA GLY A 139 -3.45 -0.14 19.13
C GLY A 139 -4.02 0.04 20.50
#